data_bff6d4fe9fe582f113fe565ffc936111
#
_entry.id   bff6d4fe9fe582f113fe565ffc936111
#
_cell.length_a   1.000
_cell.length_b   1.000
_cell.length_c   1.000
_cell.angle_alpha   90.00
_cell.angle_beta   90.00
_cell.angle_gamma   90.00
#
_symmetry.space_group_name_H-M   'P 1'
#
loop_
_entity.id
_entity.type
_entity.pdbx_description
1 polymer ?
#
loop_
_entity_poly.entity_id
_entity_poly.type
_entity_poly.pdbx_seq_one_letter_code
_entity_poly.pdbx_strand_id
1 'polypeptide(L)' 'MKCKILHESRGRIRVHLMCNRMTLHDADILEYYMRNIDGVTSVKVYDRTQDAIIIY' A
#
# COMPACT_ATOMS: atom_id res chain seq x y z
N MET A 1 -6.41 -7.00 8.24
CA MET A 1 -5.77 -5.67 8.18
C MET A 1 -6.76 -4.66 7.64
N LYS A 2 -6.84 -3.52 8.28
CA LYS A 2 -7.70 -2.43 7.82
C LYS A 2 -6.86 -1.34 7.18
N CYS A 3 -7.42 -0.65 6.23
CA CYS A 3 -6.74 0.49 5.62
C CYS A 3 -7.72 1.66 5.49
N LYS A 4 -7.16 2.85 5.49
CA LYS A 4 -7.92 4.08 5.33
C LYS A 4 -7.41 4.80 4.10
N ILE A 5 -8.31 5.17 3.20
CA ILE A 5 -7.94 5.92 2.01
C ILE A 5 -7.70 7.36 2.40
N LEU A 6 -6.45 7.82 2.22
CA LEU A 6 -6.08 9.20 2.53
C LEU A 6 -6.33 10.12 1.36
N HIS A 7 -6.07 9.63 0.16
CA HIS A 7 -6.20 10.44 -1.04
C HIS A 7 -6.42 9.51 -2.24
N GLU A 8 -7.31 9.92 -3.13
CA GLU A 8 -7.57 9.19 -4.35
C GLU A 8 -7.66 10.16 -5.51
N SER A 9 -6.91 9.87 -6.56
CA SER A 9 -6.99 10.62 -7.80
C SER A 9 -6.99 9.60 -8.94
N ARG A 10 -7.20 10.09 -10.16
CA ARG A 10 -7.24 9.19 -11.31
C ARG A 10 -5.93 8.42 -11.46
N GLY A 11 -6.01 7.09 -11.33
CA GLY A 11 -4.87 6.21 -11.49
C GLY A 11 -3.93 6.13 -10.29
N ARG A 12 -4.28 6.77 -9.15
CA ARG A 12 -3.42 6.77 -7.98
C ARG A 12 -4.25 6.79 -6.71
N ILE A 13 -3.93 5.89 -5.78
CA ILE A 13 -4.57 5.83 -4.47
C ILE A 13 -3.48 5.81 -3.40
N ARG A 14 -3.65 6.65 -2.38
CA ARG A 14 -2.81 6.61 -1.20
C ARG A 14 -3.65 6.12 -0.04
N VAL A 15 -3.18 5.08 0.64
CA VAL A 15 -3.89 4.48 1.77
C VAL A 15 -2.99 4.44 2.99
N HIS A 16 -3.62 4.49 4.16
CA HIS A 16 -2.95 4.29 5.43
C HIS A 16 -3.33 2.91 5.96
N LEU A 17 -2.32 2.10 6.26
CA LEU A 17 -2.54 0.74 6.74
C LEU A 17 -2.71 0.76 8.25
N MET A 18 -3.90 0.39 8.71
CA MET A 18 -4.24 0.43 10.12
C MET A 18 -3.84 -0.88 10.79
N CYS A 19 -2.58 -0.99 11.12
CA CYS A 19 -2.06 -2.13 11.85
C CYS A 19 -1.25 -1.63 13.04
N ASN A 20 -1.10 -2.47 14.05
CA ASN A 20 -0.40 -2.08 15.26
C ASN A 20 1.09 -1.85 15.00
N ARG A 21 1.65 -2.64 14.11
CA ARG A 21 3.07 -2.59 13.82
C ARG A 21 3.34 -3.21 12.47
N MET A 22 4.14 -2.54 11.66
CA MET A 22 4.56 -3.04 10.36
C MET A 22 6.08 -3.12 10.32
N THR A 23 6.60 -4.31 10.07
CA THR A 23 8.03 -4.49 9.85
C THR A 23 8.35 -4.29 8.37
N LEU A 24 9.63 -4.13 8.07
CA LEU A 24 10.07 -4.03 6.68
C LEU A 24 9.69 -5.30 5.89
N HIS A 25 9.77 -6.45 6.55
CA HIS A 25 9.39 -7.71 5.94
C HIS A 25 7.90 -7.74 5.59
N ASP A 26 7.05 -7.24 6.48
CA ASP A 26 5.62 -7.16 6.23
C ASP A 26 5.32 -6.23 5.06
N ALA A 27 6.02 -5.11 4.99
CA ALA A 27 5.85 -4.16 3.90
C ALA A 27 6.24 -4.78 2.56
N ASP A 28 7.32 -5.55 2.54
CA ASP A 28 7.78 -6.23 1.33
C ASP A 28 6.76 -7.25 0.83
N ILE A 29 6.21 -8.03 1.75
CA ILE A 29 5.21 -9.05 1.41
C ILE A 29 3.96 -8.38 0.85
N LEU A 30 3.50 -7.32 1.50
CA LEU A 30 2.31 -6.60 1.07
C LEU A 30 2.52 -5.97 -0.32
N GLU A 31 3.68 -5.35 -0.53
CA GLU A 31 4.01 -4.75 -1.81
C GLU A 31 4.02 -5.80 -2.92
N TYR A 32 4.62 -6.95 -2.66
CA TYR A 32 4.66 -8.05 -3.62
C TYR A 32 3.25 -8.53 -3.96
N TYR A 33 2.44 -8.71 -2.94
CA TYR A 33 1.06 -9.19 -3.11
C TYR A 33 0.24 -8.21 -3.95
N MET A 34 0.34 -6.92 -3.63
CA MET A 34 -0.45 -5.90 -4.33
C MET A 34 0.03 -5.69 -5.76
N ARG A 35 1.33 -5.87 -6.01
CA ARG A 35 1.89 -5.73 -7.35
C ARG A 35 1.37 -6.78 -8.32
N ASN A 36 0.91 -7.91 -7.81
CA ASN A 36 0.38 -9.00 -8.62
C ASN A 36 -1.11 -8.87 -8.93
N ILE A 37 -1.75 -7.81 -8.44
CA ILE A 37 -3.15 -7.57 -8.74
C ILE A 37 -3.27 -6.98 -10.13
N ASP A 38 -4.19 -7.53 -10.94
CA ASP A 38 -4.42 -7.04 -12.30
C ASP A 38 -4.85 -5.58 -12.28
N GLY A 39 -4.27 -4.78 -13.18
CA GLY A 39 -4.58 -3.37 -13.27
C GLY A 39 -3.67 -2.47 -12.45
N VAL A 40 -2.87 -3.05 -11.55
CA VAL A 40 -1.91 -2.29 -10.76
C VAL A 40 -0.60 -2.18 -11.52
N THR A 41 -0.15 -0.95 -11.75
CA THR A 41 1.11 -0.69 -12.46
C THR A 41 2.29 -0.59 -11.52
N SER A 42 2.07 0.00 -10.34
CA SER A 42 3.16 0.22 -9.39
C SER A 42 2.59 0.28 -7.97
N VAL A 43 3.38 -0.18 -7.01
CA VAL A 43 3.02 -0.13 -5.60
C VAL A 43 4.25 0.25 -4.80
N LYS A 44 4.07 1.17 -3.85
CA LYS A 44 5.12 1.55 -2.93
C LYS A 44 4.54 1.54 -1.52
N VAL A 45 5.17 0.76 -0.64
CA VAL A 45 4.73 0.64 0.76
C VAL A 45 5.81 1.24 1.65
N TYR A 46 5.39 2.12 2.56
CA TYR A 46 6.28 2.78 3.51
C TYR A 46 6.03 2.20 4.89
N ASP A 47 6.99 1.47 5.41
CA ASP A 47 6.85 0.80 6.71
C ASP A 47 6.82 1.78 7.88
N ARG A 48 7.51 2.91 7.77
CA ARG A 48 7.58 3.89 8.85
C ARG A 48 6.24 4.55 9.13
N THR A 49 5.57 5.01 8.07
CA THR A 49 4.30 5.70 8.19
C THR A 49 3.12 4.76 7.99
N GLN A 50 3.39 3.52 7.57
CA GLN A 50 2.37 2.52 7.27
C GLN A 50 1.43 2.99 6.16
N ASP A 51 1.98 3.71 5.20
CA ASP A 51 1.24 4.19 4.04
C ASP A 51 1.61 3.36 2.81
N ALA A 52 0.68 3.30 1.87
CA ALA A 52 0.93 2.66 0.59
C ALA A 52 0.41 3.55 -0.53
N ILE A 53 1.16 3.62 -1.61
CA ILE A 53 0.75 4.34 -2.82
C ILE A 53 0.61 3.33 -3.94
N ILE A 54 -0.57 3.28 -4.54
CA ILE A 54 -0.91 2.31 -5.58
C ILE A 54 -1.22 3.09 -6.85
N ILE A 55 -0.51 2.73 -7.93
CA ILE A 55 -0.72 3.31 -9.25
C ILE A 55 -1.40 2.25 -10.12
N TYR A 56 -2.49 2.64 -10.77
CA TYR A 56 -3.26 1.72 -11.59
C TYR A 56 -3.80 2.37 -12.86
#